data_84fd441d5f53424bbb8874dac8ec18e5
#
_entry.id   84fd441d5f53424bbb8874dac8ec18e5
#
_cell.length_a   1.000
_cell.length_b   1.000
_cell.length_c   1.000
_cell.angle_alpha   90.00
_cell.angle_beta   90.00
_cell.angle_gamma   90.00
#
_symmetry.space_group_name_H-M   'P 1'
#
loop_
_entity.id
_entity.type
_entity.pdbx_description
1 polymer ?
#
loop_
_entity_poly.entity_id
_entity_poly.type
_entity_poly.pdbx_seq_one_letter_code
_entity_poly.pdbx_strand_id
1 'polypeptide(L)'
;MKFEYTFEGMKLKVLDETFAGKVLEFYSRNREEFDRYEASKPDNFYTTEYIAATLKAEYAALLKGEFGRFFLFSDDLPGEILGSVSFFGVTSI
;
A
#
# COMPACT_ATOMS: atom_id res chain seq x y z
N MET A 1 0.93 -8.70 -15.45
CA MET A 1 0.66 -7.46 -14.70
C MET A 1 1.95 -6.77 -14.32
N LYS A 2 1.99 -5.46 -14.47
CA LYS A 2 3.15 -4.68 -14.07
C LYS A 2 3.05 -4.31 -12.60
N PHE A 3 4.19 -4.26 -11.91
CA PHE A 3 4.25 -3.85 -10.51
C PHE A 3 4.61 -2.37 -10.35
N GLU A 4 4.83 -1.69 -11.44
CA GLU A 4 5.10 -0.26 -11.42
C GLU A 4 4.56 0.39 -12.69
N TYR A 5 3.87 1.52 -12.53
CA TYR A 5 3.38 2.33 -13.62
C TYR A 5 3.87 3.76 -13.43
N THR A 6 4.31 4.39 -14.51
CA THR A 6 4.78 5.77 -14.49
C THR A 6 3.93 6.60 -15.45
N PHE A 7 3.46 7.75 -14.98
CA PHE A 7 2.69 8.67 -15.82
C PHE A 7 2.80 10.10 -15.27
N GLU A 8 3.08 11.04 -16.15
CA GLU A 8 3.02 12.49 -15.86
C GLU A 8 3.57 12.91 -14.48
N GLY A 9 4.80 12.48 -14.16
CA GLY A 9 5.43 12.86 -12.91
C GLY A 9 4.97 12.07 -11.69
N MET A 10 4.22 10.99 -11.90
CA MET A 10 3.68 10.14 -10.85
C MET A 10 4.08 8.70 -11.09
N LYS A 11 4.16 7.93 -10.01
CA LYS A 11 4.41 6.49 -10.08
C LYS A 11 3.46 5.73 -9.17
N LEU A 12 2.94 4.63 -9.69
CA LEU A 12 2.17 3.68 -8.91
C LEU A 12 3.01 2.42 -8.77
N LYS A 13 3.26 1.99 -7.54
CA LYS A 13 4.11 0.83 -7.26
C LYS A 13 3.45 -0.13 -6.31
N VAL A 14 3.66 -1.43 -6.54
CA VAL A 14 3.35 -2.46 -5.56
C VAL A 14 4.56 -2.55 -4.63
N LEU A 15 4.32 -2.55 -3.33
CA LEU A 15 5.40 -2.60 -2.33
C LEU A 15 5.37 -3.92 -1.59
N ASP A 16 6.56 -4.40 -1.23
CA ASP A 16 6.71 -5.61 -0.41
C ASP A 16 7.01 -5.22 1.04
N GLU A 17 7.28 -6.21 1.89
CA GLU A 17 7.50 -5.99 3.31
C GLU A 17 8.70 -5.11 3.64
N THR A 18 9.65 -4.94 2.70
CA THR A 18 10.81 -4.07 2.94
C THR A 18 10.43 -2.60 3.04
N PHE A 19 9.23 -2.26 2.57
CA PHE A 19 8.71 -0.89 2.62
C PHE A 19 7.81 -0.64 3.82
N ALA A 20 7.75 -1.56 4.77
CA ALA A 20 6.85 -1.44 5.93
C ALA A 20 7.04 -0.13 6.70
N GLY A 21 8.28 0.33 6.85
CA GLY A 21 8.56 1.59 7.54
C GLY A 21 7.95 2.79 6.83
N LYS A 22 8.06 2.85 5.52
CA LYS A 22 7.48 3.95 4.73
C LYS A 22 5.96 3.90 4.71
N VAL A 23 5.38 2.71 4.65
CA VAL A 23 3.94 2.54 4.68
C VAL A 23 3.39 2.93 6.06
N LEU A 24 4.09 2.54 7.13
CA LEU A 24 3.71 2.94 8.48
C LEU A 24 3.73 4.46 8.63
N GLU A 25 4.76 5.11 8.08
CA GLU A 25 4.85 6.57 8.09
C GLU A 25 3.66 7.20 7.39
N PHE A 26 3.28 6.66 6.23
CA PHE A 26 2.12 7.14 5.49
C PHE A 26 0.82 6.96 6.29
N TYR A 27 0.60 5.78 6.88
CA TYR A 27 -0.59 5.54 7.67
C TYR A 27 -0.62 6.42 8.93
N SER A 28 0.52 6.60 9.59
CA SER A 28 0.60 7.43 10.80
C SER A 28 0.34 8.89 10.50
N ARG A 29 0.83 9.39 9.37
CA ARG A 29 0.62 10.76 8.93
C ARG A 29 -0.85 11.03 8.63
N ASN A 30 -1.57 10.01 8.18
CA ASN A 30 -2.99 10.10 7.84
C ASN A 30 -3.87 9.36 8.84
N ARG A 31 -3.38 9.20 10.06
CA ARG A 31 -4.02 8.36 11.08
C ARG A 31 -5.47 8.74 11.37
N GLU A 32 -5.73 10.03 11.49
CA GLU A 32 -7.07 10.51 11.79
C GLU A 32 -8.07 10.05 10.73
N GLU A 33 -7.69 10.12 9.47
CA GLU A 33 -8.54 9.71 8.37
C GLU A 33 -8.71 8.19 8.33
N PHE A 34 -7.63 7.44 8.52
CA PHE A 34 -7.71 5.99 8.55
C PHE A 34 -8.54 5.48 9.73
N ASP A 35 -8.43 6.11 10.88
CA ASP A 35 -9.21 5.72 12.05
C ASP A 35 -10.70 5.98 11.84
N ARG A 36 -11.04 6.98 11.04
CA ARG A 36 -12.42 7.29 10.71
C ARG A 36 -13.06 6.21 9.84
N TYR A 37 -12.32 5.67 8.87
CA TYR A 37 -12.84 4.71 7.90
C TYR A 37 -12.60 3.26 8.30
N GLU A 38 -11.64 2.99 9.17
CA GLU A 38 -11.25 1.65 9.56
C GLU A 38 -11.37 1.49 11.07
N ALA A 39 -12.59 1.58 11.57
CA ALA A 39 -12.84 1.55 13.01
C ALA A 39 -12.47 0.23 13.69
N SER A 40 -12.36 -0.85 12.94
CA SER A 40 -12.12 -2.19 13.48
C SER A 40 -10.67 -2.65 13.40
N LYS A 41 -9.73 -1.71 13.34
CA LYS A 41 -8.31 -2.06 13.28
C LYS A 41 -7.84 -2.75 14.56
N PRO A 42 -6.93 -3.74 14.45
CA PRO A 42 -6.33 -4.33 15.64
C PRO A 42 -5.43 -3.33 16.36
N ASP A 43 -5.17 -3.58 17.65
CA ASP A 43 -4.38 -2.67 18.47
C ASP A 43 -2.97 -2.44 17.92
N ASN A 44 -2.39 -3.44 17.26
CA ASN A 44 -1.05 -3.35 16.71
C ASN A 44 -1.00 -2.87 15.25
N PHE A 45 -2.09 -2.26 14.76
CA PHE A 45 -2.16 -1.82 13.36
C PHE A 45 -1.01 -0.88 12.98
N TYR A 46 -0.68 0.08 13.85
CA TYR A 46 0.38 1.05 13.58
C TYR A 46 1.73 0.57 14.09
N THR A 47 2.13 -0.63 13.65
CA THR A 47 3.45 -1.17 13.94
C THR A 47 4.09 -1.67 12.67
N THR A 48 5.42 -1.64 12.62
CA THR A 48 6.16 -2.13 11.46
C THR A 48 5.88 -3.60 11.21
N GLU A 49 5.78 -4.38 12.28
CA GLU A 49 5.54 -5.81 12.19
C GLU A 49 4.20 -6.13 11.54
N TYR A 50 3.16 -5.43 11.95
CA TYR A 50 1.83 -5.64 11.37
C TYR A 50 1.80 -5.21 9.90
N ILE A 51 2.37 -4.04 9.60
CA ILE A 51 2.40 -3.54 8.23
C ILE A 51 3.20 -4.47 7.33
N ALA A 52 4.35 -4.95 7.81
CA ALA A 52 5.18 -5.89 7.02
C ALA A 52 4.42 -7.16 6.69
N ALA A 53 3.71 -7.72 7.68
CA ALA A 53 2.91 -8.93 7.46
C ALA A 53 1.79 -8.67 6.44
N THR A 54 1.15 -7.50 6.53
CA THR A 54 0.10 -7.11 5.59
C THR A 54 0.64 -6.99 4.17
N LEU A 55 1.77 -6.30 4.00
CA LEU A 55 2.38 -6.11 2.68
C LEU A 55 2.77 -7.45 2.06
N LYS A 56 3.32 -8.35 2.88
CA LYS A 56 3.71 -9.67 2.42
C LYS A 56 2.50 -10.47 1.94
N ALA A 57 1.40 -10.42 2.70
CA ALA A 57 0.17 -11.11 2.34
C ALA A 57 -0.45 -10.52 1.07
N GLU A 58 -0.44 -9.19 0.95
CA GLU A 58 -0.99 -8.52 -0.23
C GLU A 58 -0.17 -8.83 -1.48
N TYR A 59 1.15 -8.90 -1.34
CA TYR A 59 2.01 -9.26 -2.45
C TYR A 59 1.71 -10.67 -2.95
N ALA A 60 1.55 -11.61 -2.02
CA ALA A 60 1.19 -12.99 -2.36
C ALA A 60 -0.18 -13.06 -3.04
N ALA A 61 -1.14 -12.29 -2.55
CA ALA A 61 -2.47 -12.24 -3.15
C ALA A 61 -2.44 -11.66 -4.56
N LEU A 62 -1.59 -10.67 -4.80
CA LEU A 62 -1.43 -10.10 -6.12
C LEU A 62 -0.91 -11.14 -7.12
N LEU A 63 0.06 -11.94 -6.70
CA LEU A 63 0.61 -13.00 -7.56
C LEU A 63 -0.44 -14.04 -7.92
N LYS A 64 -1.47 -14.19 -7.08
CA LYS A 64 -2.59 -15.10 -7.35
C LYS A 64 -3.73 -14.42 -8.10
N GLY A 65 -3.64 -13.12 -8.35
CA GLY A 65 -4.69 -12.36 -9.00
C GLY A 65 -5.92 -12.11 -8.16
N GLU A 66 -5.81 -12.19 -6.83
CA GLU A 66 -6.95 -12.04 -5.93
C GLU A 66 -7.13 -10.61 -5.42
N PHE A 67 -6.02 -9.91 -5.22
CA PHE A 67 -6.03 -8.58 -4.63
C PHE A 67 -4.80 -7.82 -5.10
N GLY A 68 -4.93 -6.51 -5.27
CA GLY A 68 -3.79 -5.67 -5.59
C GLY A 68 -3.90 -4.32 -4.92
N ARG A 69 -2.76 -3.78 -4.51
CA ARG A 69 -2.68 -2.43 -3.99
C ARG A 69 -1.46 -1.75 -4.55
N PHE A 70 -1.67 -0.57 -5.12
CA PHE A 70 -0.60 0.28 -5.61
C PHE A 70 -0.47 1.48 -4.70
N PHE A 71 0.77 1.87 -4.43
CA PHE A 71 1.06 3.08 -3.67
C PHE A 71 1.51 4.17 -4.63
N LEU A 72 1.03 5.39 -4.40
CA LEU A 72 1.26 6.52 -5.27
C LEU A 72 2.43 7.36 -4.77
N PHE A 73 3.36 7.65 -5.67
CA PHE A 73 4.51 8.52 -5.41
C PHE A 73 4.54 9.63 -6.44
N SER A 74 5.06 10.79 -6.05
CA SER A 74 5.35 11.88 -6.99
C SER A 74 6.85 11.89 -7.28
N ASP A 75 7.22 12.24 -8.50
CA ASP A 75 8.64 12.40 -8.85
C ASP A 75 9.30 13.54 -8.04
N ASP A 76 8.50 14.52 -7.60
CA ASP A 76 8.99 15.63 -6.78
C ASP A 76 9.32 15.18 -5.35
N LEU A 77 8.67 14.12 -4.86
CA LEU A 77 8.85 13.59 -3.52
C LEU A 77 8.99 12.06 -3.59
N PRO A 78 10.05 11.56 -4.23
CA PRO A 78 10.13 10.12 -4.57
C PRO A 78 10.17 9.17 -3.37
N GLY A 79 10.51 9.67 -2.19
CA GLY A 79 10.53 8.83 -0.99
C GLY A 79 9.25 8.87 -0.17
N GLU A 80 8.24 9.60 -0.62
CA GLU A 80 7.02 9.82 0.17
C GLU A 80 5.80 9.21 -0.52
N ILE A 81 5.05 8.41 0.23
CA ILE A 81 3.80 7.85 -0.26
C ILE A 81 2.71 8.90 -0.15
N LEU A 82 2.02 9.18 -1.26
CA LEU A 82 0.96 10.19 -1.33
C LEU A 82 -0.42 9.59 -1.21
N GLY A 83 -0.58 8.31 -1.55
CA GLY A 83 -1.88 7.68 -1.51
C GLY A 83 -1.77 6.22 -1.89
N SER A 84 -2.91 5.53 -1.92
CA SER A 84 -2.95 4.15 -2.34
C SER A 84 -4.26 3.86 -3.08
N VAL A 85 -4.20 2.87 -3.99
CA VAL A 85 -5.35 2.39 -4.73
C VAL A 85 -5.35 0.88 -4.60
N SER A 86 -6.46 0.30 -4.18
CA SER A 86 -6.59 -1.15 -4.08
C SER A 86 -7.76 -1.65 -4.91
N PHE A 87 -7.66 -2.91 -5.34
CA PHE A 87 -8.68 -3.55 -6.15
C PHE A 87 -8.72 -5.03 -5.84
N PHE A 88 -9.88 -5.62 -6.04
CA PHE A 88 -10.16 -7.03 -5.75
C PHE A 88 -10.55 -7.77 -7.02
N GLY A 89 -10.41 -9.09 -6.97
CA GLY A 89 -10.87 -9.93 -8.05
C GLY A 89 -10.16 -9.65 -9.37
N VAL A 90 -8.87 -9.44 -9.30
CA VAL A 90 -8.07 -9.18 -10.49
C VAL A 90 -7.93 -10.47 -11.26
N THR A 91 -8.92 -10.76 -12.05
CA THR A 91 -8.83 -11.90 -12.95
C THR A 91 -8.54 -11.35 -14.31
N SER A 92 -7.62 -11.98 -15.00
CA SER A 92 -7.42 -11.66 -16.39
C SER A 92 -8.60 -12.23 -17.15
N ILE A 93 -9.22 -11.38 -17.85
CA ILE A 93 -10.35 -11.77 -18.66
C ILE A 93 -9.88 -11.86 -20.10
#